data_a6e619dbcf0ea5ed03f8bd36f261df7d
#
_entry.id   a6e619dbcf0ea5ed03f8bd36f261df7d
#
_cell.length_a   1.000
_cell.length_b   1.000
_cell.length_c   1.000
_cell.angle_alpha   90.00
_cell.angle_beta   90.00
_cell.angle_gamma   90.00
#
_symmetry.space_group_name_H-M   'P 1'
#
loop_
_entity.id
_entity.type
_entity.pdbx_description
1 polymer ?
#
loop_
_entity_poly.entity_id
_entity_poly.type
_entity_poly.pdbx_seq_one_letter_code
_entity_poly.pdbx_strand_id
1 'polypeptide(L)'
;AMYMNGTGGYLEVILNAENLIDALTRMDLIQLIVKSDVELLKTINEQKKEVEELKAAQEIRRHELTAVINDLNIKQNEVLIASRSKENYMSSLQNNIEEILRQEAAMEEQSKQIEKDIIALQRAVEYAGGELLWPLPGHYRITSEYGGRIHPITGVWSTHGGTDIAAPYGTNILSSNDGVVIYAGYHYSYGNYIIVDHGGGIATLYAHCSKLLASEG
;
A
#
# COMPACT_ATOMS: atom_id res chain seq x y z
N ALA A 1 -65.45 38.42 25.50
CA ALA A 1 -66.19 39.47 24.73
C ALA A 1 -65.37 40.76 24.59
N MET A 2 -64.57 41.15 25.58
CA MET A 2 -63.81 42.41 25.63
C MET A 2 -62.76 42.53 24.55
N TYR A 3 -62.06 41.44 24.22
CA TYR A 3 -60.97 41.43 23.19
C TYR A 3 -61.45 41.43 21.75
N MET A 4 -62.73 41.19 21.50
CA MET A 4 -63.23 41.10 20.13
C MET A 4 -63.69 42.44 19.53
N ASN A 5 -63.91 43.46 20.37
CA ASN A 5 -64.50 44.78 19.96
C ASN A 5 -63.45 45.92 19.89
N GLY A 6 -62.17 45.66 20.04
CA GLY A 6 -61.12 46.68 19.98
C GLY A 6 -61.25 47.76 21.02
N THR A 7 -60.83 49.00 20.72
CA THR A 7 -60.85 50.15 21.62
C THR A 7 -62.29 50.58 22.08
N GLY A 8 -63.28 50.16 21.29
CA GLY A 8 -64.70 50.43 21.67
C GLY A 8 -65.13 49.68 22.91
N GLY A 9 -64.61 48.47 23.15
CA GLY A 9 -65.01 47.67 24.36
C GLY A 9 -64.54 48.26 25.69
N TYR A 10 -63.37 48.92 25.71
CA TYR A 10 -62.87 49.57 26.92
C TYR A 10 -63.70 50.82 27.29
N LEU A 11 -64.13 51.62 26.30
CA LEU A 11 -64.98 52.76 26.47
C LEU A 11 -66.37 52.36 27.04
N GLU A 12 -66.95 51.28 26.52
CA GLU A 12 -68.23 50.74 26.98
C GLU A 12 -68.17 50.31 28.46
N VAL A 13 -67.05 49.69 28.89
CA VAL A 13 -66.86 49.29 30.30
C VAL A 13 -66.77 50.49 31.22
N ILE A 14 -66.14 51.63 30.80
CA ILE A 14 -66.05 52.86 31.57
C ILE A 14 -67.45 53.58 31.65
N LEU A 15 -68.12 53.66 30.49
CA LEU A 15 -69.40 54.34 30.37
C LEU A 15 -70.55 53.64 31.14
N ASN A 16 -70.47 52.34 31.39
CA ASN A 16 -71.41 51.55 32.19
C ASN A 16 -71.05 51.54 33.68
N ALA A 17 -70.27 52.52 34.20
CA ALA A 17 -69.97 52.64 35.62
C ALA A 17 -71.14 53.23 36.36
N GLU A 18 -71.36 52.77 37.59
CA GLU A 18 -72.52 53.22 38.45
C GLU A 18 -72.32 54.62 39.02
N ASN A 19 -71.07 55.03 39.20
CA ASN A 19 -70.70 56.33 39.74
C ASN A 19 -69.29 56.73 39.32
N LEU A 20 -68.87 57.97 39.62
CA LEU A 20 -67.55 58.50 39.23
C LEU A 20 -66.39 57.72 39.82
N ILE A 21 -66.48 57.19 41.05
CA ILE A 21 -65.43 56.41 41.72
C ILE A 21 -65.29 55.07 41.02
N ASP A 22 -66.37 54.39 40.65
CA ASP A 22 -66.33 53.13 39.87
C ASP A 22 -65.77 53.35 38.47
N ALA A 23 -66.09 54.45 37.79
CA ALA A 23 -65.54 54.81 36.50
C ALA A 23 -64.02 54.99 36.56
N LEU A 24 -63.47 55.67 37.56
CA LEU A 24 -62.07 55.86 37.79
C LEU A 24 -61.34 54.52 38.06
N THR A 25 -61.91 53.69 38.93
CA THR A 25 -61.37 52.37 39.26
C THR A 25 -61.30 51.46 38.02
N ARG A 26 -62.35 51.45 37.20
CA ARG A 26 -62.37 50.71 35.93
C ARG A 26 -61.36 51.26 34.94
N MET A 27 -61.15 52.56 34.88
CA MET A 27 -60.11 53.17 34.02
C MET A 27 -58.70 52.77 34.46
N ASP A 28 -58.39 52.76 35.77
CA ASP A 28 -57.11 52.31 36.28
C ASP A 28 -56.85 50.81 35.98
N LEU A 29 -57.85 49.97 36.12
CA LEU A 29 -57.76 48.54 35.77
C LEU A 29 -57.56 48.35 34.28
N ILE A 30 -58.25 49.10 33.41
CA ILE A 30 -58.04 49.05 31.96
C ILE A 30 -56.63 49.51 31.62
N GLN A 31 -56.15 50.60 32.23
CA GLN A 31 -54.73 51.02 31.97
C GLN A 31 -53.74 49.96 32.39
N LEU A 32 -53.92 49.27 33.50
CA LEU A 32 -53.08 48.18 33.96
C LEU A 32 -53.07 46.99 32.95
N ILE A 33 -54.26 46.61 32.46
CA ILE A 33 -54.42 45.54 31.46
C ILE A 33 -53.72 45.94 30.16
N VAL A 34 -54.02 47.16 29.65
CA VAL A 34 -53.38 47.63 28.42
C VAL A 34 -51.82 47.66 28.50
N LYS A 35 -51.34 48.14 29.68
CA LYS A 35 -49.88 48.12 29.92
C LYS A 35 -49.30 46.70 29.91
N SER A 36 -49.96 45.78 30.60
CA SER A 36 -49.55 44.34 30.60
C SER A 36 -49.64 43.75 29.23
N ASP A 37 -50.63 44.01 28.42
CA ASP A 37 -50.81 43.53 27.08
C ASP A 37 -49.70 44.06 26.15
N VAL A 38 -49.30 45.32 26.25
CA VAL A 38 -48.20 45.93 25.48
C VAL A 38 -46.89 45.27 25.85
N GLU A 39 -46.61 45.03 27.16
CA GLU A 39 -45.40 44.34 27.59
C GLU A 39 -45.37 42.87 27.10
N LEU A 40 -46.49 42.16 27.14
CA LEU A 40 -46.64 40.81 26.62
C LEU A 40 -46.41 40.77 25.12
N LEU A 41 -47.01 41.67 24.35
CA LEU A 41 -46.78 41.76 22.88
C LEU A 41 -45.33 42.06 22.55
N LYS A 42 -44.65 42.90 23.32
CA LYS A 42 -43.23 43.17 23.16
C LYS A 42 -42.40 41.87 23.36
N THR A 43 -42.67 41.17 24.47
CA THR A 43 -42.00 39.89 24.78
C THR A 43 -42.22 38.84 23.68
N ILE A 44 -43.48 38.71 23.20
CA ILE A 44 -43.81 37.78 22.09
C ILE A 44 -43.04 38.13 20.80
N ASN A 45 -42.93 39.42 20.46
CA ASN A 45 -42.21 39.85 19.28
C ASN A 45 -40.68 39.59 19.40
N GLU A 46 -40.12 39.82 20.60
CA GLU A 46 -38.72 39.51 20.89
C GLU A 46 -38.44 38.00 20.77
N GLN A 47 -39.29 37.17 21.39
CA GLN A 47 -39.20 35.71 21.29
C GLN A 47 -39.39 35.20 19.85
N LYS A 48 -40.34 35.79 19.11
CA LYS A 48 -40.53 35.44 17.70
C LYS A 48 -39.28 35.71 16.88
N LYS A 49 -38.63 36.84 17.09
CA LYS A 49 -37.35 37.19 16.40
C LYS A 49 -36.25 36.21 16.76
N GLU A 50 -36.09 35.86 18.04
CA GLU A 50 -35.12 34.89 18.50
C GLU A 50 -35.34 33.50 17.85
N VAL A 51 -36.60 33.04 17.79
CA VAL A 51 -36.96 31.77 17.13
C VAL A 51 -36.65 31.81 15.64
N GLU A 52 -36.84 32.93 14.94
CA GLU A 52 -36.49 33.07 13.53
C GLU A 52 -34.98 33.03 13.32
N GLU A 53 -34.20 33.70 14.18
CA GLU A 53 -32.74 33.65 14.15
C GLU A 53 -32.21 32.23 14.43
N LEU A 54 -32.76 31.52 15.41
CA LEU A 54 -32.40 30.13 15.73
C LEU A 54 -32.73 29.17 14.57
N LYS A 55 -33.88 29.35 13.91
CA LYS A 55 -34.23 28.55 12.71
C LYS A 55 -33.26 28.77 11.56
N ALA A 56 -32.90 30.02 11.30
CA ALA A 56 -31.91 30.32 10.27
C ALA A 56 -30.56 29.69 10.56
N ALA A 57 -30.08 29.79 11.80
CA ALA A 57 -28.82 29.16 12.24
C ALA A 57 -28.90 27.63 12.15
N GLN A 58 -30.04 27.03 12.49
CA GLN A 58 -30.24 25.59 12.37
C GLN A 58 -30.18 25.10 10.89
N GLU A 59 -30.78 25.87 9.98
CA GLU A 59 -30.75 25.50 8.54
C GLU A 59 -29.35 25.58 7.95
N ILE A 60 -28.58 26.61 8.31
CA ILE A 60 -27.15 26.71 7.92
C ILE A 60 -26.38 25.48 8.41
N ARG A 61 -26.50 25.13 9.69
CA ARG A 61 -25.83 23.98 10.29
C ARG A 61 -26.26 22.65 9.66
N ARG A 62 -27.51 22.53 9.26
CA ARG A 62 -28.02 21.36 8.53
C ARG A 62 -27.36 21.22 7.16
N HIS A 63 -27.20 22.31 6.43
CA HIS A 63 -26.50 22.31 5.14
C HIS A 63 -25.02 21.93 5.31
N GLU A 64 -24.32 22.50 6.29
CA GLU A 64 -22.92 22.15 6.58
C GLU A 64 -22.77 20.67 6.93
N LEU A 65 -23.65 20.14 7.78
CA LEU A 65 -23.63 18.73 8.17
C LEU A 65 -23.86 17.81 6.96
N THR A 66 -24.79 18.18 6.07
CA THR A 66 -25.04 17.41 4.84
C THR A 66 -23.81 17.39 3.93
N ALA A 67 -23.11 18.51 3.79
CA ALA A 67 -21.87 18.59 3.01
C ALA A 67 -20.77 17.70 3.61
N VAL A 68 -20.58 17.72 4.93
CA VAL A 68 -19.61 16.86 5.63
C VAL A 68 -19.94 15.37 5.46
N ILE A 69 -21.21 15.00 5.57
CA ILE A 69 -21.64 13.60 5.35
C ILE A 69 -21.33 13.15 3.92
N ASN A 70 -21.57 13.99 2.93
CA ASN A 70 -21.25 13.68 1.54
C ASN A 70 -19.73 13.51 1.32
N ASP A 71 -18.90 14.38 1.88
CA ASP A 71 -17.43 14.27 1.81
C ASP A 71 -16.94 12.99 2.50
N LEU A 72 -17.47 12.66 3.66
CA LEU A 72 -17.14 11.40 4.35
C LEU A 72 -17.50 10.17 3.52
N ASN A 73 -18.65 10.15 2.87
CA ASN A 73 -19.06 9.05 2.00
C ASN A 73 -18.11 8.90 0.79
N ILE A 74 -17.68 10.00 0.19
CA ILE A 74 -16.70 9.99 -0.90
C ILE A 74 -15.38 9.39 -0.41
N LYS A 75 -14.85 9.89 0.70
CA LYS A 75 -13.59 9.38 1.29
C LYS A 75 -13.67 7.92 1.69
N GLN A 76 -14.79 7.48 2.22
CA GLN A 76 -15.01 6.07 2.56
C GLN A 76 -14.95 5.18 1.32
N ASN A 77 -15.55 5.61 0.21
CA ASN A 77 -15.48 4.89 -1.05
C ASN A 77 -14.05 4.86 -1.63
N GLU A 78 -13.31 5.97 -1.56
CA GLU A 78 -11.91 6.02 -1.98
C GLU A 78 -11.04 5.03 -1.19
N VAL A 79 -11.18 4.99 0.13
CA VAL A 79 -10.49 4.04 1.00
C VAL A 79 -10.84 2.60 0.65
N LEU A 80 -12.12 2.31 0.38
CA LEU A 80 -12.57 0.97 0.00
C LEU A 80 -11.95 0.52 -1.33
N ILE A 81 -11.90 1.41 -2.33
CA ILE A 81 -11.28 1.13 -3.63
C ILE A 81 -9.77 0.90 -3.46
N ALA A 82 -9.09 1.75 -2.69
CA ALA A 82 -7.66 1.61 -2.43
C ALA A 82 -7.33 0.30 -1.68
N SER A 83 -8.16 -0.08 -0.70
CA SER A 83 -8.01 -1.35 0.03
C SER A 83 -8.14 -2.56 -0.90
N ARG A 84 -9.16 -2.60 -1.76
CA ARG A 84 -9.35 -3.68 -2.76
C ARG A 84 -8.19 -3.75 -3.76
N SER A 85 -7.72 -2.61 -4.22
CA SER A 85 -6.55 -2.54 -5.12
C SER A 85 -5.30 -3.11 -4.46
N LYS A 86 -5.07 -2.78 -3.18
CA LYS A 86 -3.97 -3.31 -2.39
C LYS A 86 -4.08 -4.82 -2.19
N GLU A 87 -5.26 -5.34 -1.87
CA GLU A 87 -5.50 -6.78 -1.72
C GLU A 87 -5.21 -7.54 -3.02
N ASN A 88 -5.69 -7.05 -4.16
CA ASN A 88 -5.41 -7.63 -5.47
C ASN A 88 -3.90 -7.63 -5.79
N TYR A 89 -3.22 -6.53 -5.50
CA TYR A 89 -1.77 -6.43 -5.70
C TYR A 89 -1.00 -7.40 -4.80
N MET A 90 -1.38 -7.52 -3.52
CA MET A 90 -0.77 -8.49 -2.61
C MET A 90 -0.98 -9.94 -3.07
N SER A 91 -2.18 -10.29 -3.54
CA SER A 91 -2.45 -11.62 -4.10
C SER A 91 -1.60 -11.90 -5.34
N SER A 92 -1.47 -10.92 -6.24
CA SER A 92 -0.58 -11.03 -7.41
C SER A 92 0.88 -11.24 -7.02
N LEU A 93 1.38 -10.49 -6.02
CA LEU A 93 2.75 -10.67 -5.52
C LEU A 93 2.95 -12.05 -4.92
N GLN A 94 1.98 -12.57 -4.18
CA GLN A 94 2.05 -13.89 -3.56
C GLN A 94 2.14 -15.00 -4.61
N ASN A 95 1.32 -14.92 -5.66
CA ASN A 95 1.39 -15.86 -6.79
C ASN A 95 2.75 -15.80 -7.50
N ASN A 96 3.30 -14.60 -7.70
CA ASN A 96 4.62 -14.44 -8.31
C ASN A 96 5.74 -15.04 -7.44
N ILE A 97 5.67 -14.89 -6.12
CA ILE A 97 6.62 -15.50 -5.18
C ILE A 97 6.55 -17.03 -5.25
N GLU A 98 5.34 -17.61 -5.25
CA GLU A 98 5.16 -19.06 -5.36
C GLU A 98 5.73 -19.59 -6.69
N GLU A 99 5.54 -18.89 -7.79
CA GLU A 99 6.11 -19.26 -9.09
C GLU A 99 7.63 -19.21 -9.09
N ILE A 100 8.23 -18.14 -8.53
CA ILE A 100 9.69 -18.01 -8.40
C ILE A 100 10.26 -19.15 -7.55
N LEU A 101 9.62 -19.50 -6.42
CA LEU A 101 10.07 -20.61 -5.57
C LEU A 101 10.00 -21.96 -6.29
N ARG A 102 8.99 -22.21 -7.14
CA ARG A 102 8.92 -23.41 -7.96
C ARG A 102 10.04 -23.47 -8.98
N GLN A 103 10.32 -22.34 -9.64
CA GLN A 103 11.41 -22.25 -10.63
C GLN A 103 12.75 -22.46 -9.96
N GLU A 104 13.00 -21.88 -8.78
CA GLU A 104 14.23 -22.08 -8.00
C GLU A 104 14.42 -23.55 -7.61
N ALA A 105 13.38 -24.21 -7.09
CA ALA A 105 13.45 -25.63 -6.75
C ALA A 105 13.75 -26.53 -7.96
N ALA A 106 13.16 -26.23 -9.12
CA ALA A 106 13.46 -26.93 -10.36
C ALA A 106 14.90 -26.70 -10.83
N MET A 107 15.41 -25.49 -10.68
CA MET A 107 16.80 -25.15 -11.00
C MET A 107 17.80 -25.88 -10.09
N GLU A 108 17.51 -25.97 -8.79
CA GLU A 108 18.35 -26.68 -7.83
C GLU A 108 18.44 -28.20 -8.16
N GLU A 109 17.31 -28.82 -8.50
CA GLU A 109 17.31 -30.24 -8.87
C GLU A 109 18.11 -30.49 -10.16
N GLN A 110 18.03 -29.60 -11.13
CA GLN A 110 18.81 -29.73 -12.36
C GLN A 110 20.30 -29.45 -12.14
N SER A 111 20.65 -28.52 -11.23
CA SER A 111 22.03 -28.32 -10.80
C SER A 111 22.62 -29.61 -10.24
N LYS A 112 21.91 -30.30 -9.38
CA LYS A 112 22.30 -31.62 -8.84
C LYS A 112 22.45 -32.69 -9.93
N GLN A 113 21.60 -32.64 -10.97
CA GLN A 113 21.74 -33.58 -12.09
C GLN A 113 22.98 -33.28 -12.90
N ILE A 114 23.31 -32.03 -13.18
CA ILE A 114 24.54 -31.63 -13.87
C ILE A 114 25.77 -32.04 -13.07
N GLU A 115 25.77 -31.89 -11.73
CA GLU A 115 26.88 -32.39 -10.90
C GLU A 115 27.09 -33.89 -11.07
N LYS A 116 26.03 -34.69 -11.12
CA LYS A 116 26.13 -36.14 -11.39
C LYS A 116 26.67 -36.43 -12.79
N ASP A 117 26.22 -35.67 -13.78
CA ASP A 117 26.68 -35.83 -15.15
C ASP A 117 28.17 -35.46 -15.30
N ILE A 118 28.64 -34.39 -14.62
CA ILE A 118 30.05 -34.02 -14.52
C ILE A 118 30.89 -35.21 -13.98
N ILE A 119 30.46 -35.78 -12.85
CA ILE A 119 31.16 -36.91 -12.23
C ILE A 119 31.20 -38.11 -13.19
N ALA A 120 30.12 -38.34 -13.94
CA ALA A 120 30.08 -39.44 -14.93
C ALA A 120 30.96 -39.21 -16.15
N LEU A 121 31.14 -37.94 -16.53
CA LEU A 121 31.98 -37.56 -17.69
C LEU A 121 33.49 -37.41 -17.35
N GLN A 122 33.81 -37.24 -16.04
CA GLN A 122 35.19 -37.15 -15.60
C GLN A 122 35.96 -38.42 -15.97
N ARG A 123 37.08 -38.23 -16.67
CA ARG A 123 37.97 -39.34 -17.05
C ARG A 123 38.84 -39.73 -15.85
N ALA A 124 39.19 -41.02 -15.75
CA ALA A 124 40.17 -41.51 -14.79
C ALA A 124 41.61 -41.08 -15.18
N VAL A 125 41.81 -39.77 -15.33
CA VAL A 125 43.09 -39.15 -15.65
C VAL A 125 43.68 -38.58 -14.38
N GLU A 126 45.00 -38.74 -14.21
CA GLU A 126 45.72 -38.17 -13.07
C GLU A 126 45.66 -36.62 -13.14
N TYR A 127 45.52 -35.97 -11.97
CA TYR A 127 45.49 -34.51 -11.91
C TYR A 127 46.71 -33.89 -12.52
N ALA A 128 46.53 -32.87 -13.40
CA ALA A 128 47.62 -32.18 -14.09
C ALA A 128 48.62 -31.48 -13.15
N GLY A 129 48.25 -31.34 -11.87
CA GLY A 129 49.08 -30.68 -10.84
C GLY A 129 48.90 -29.16 -10.81
N GLY A 130 49.49 -28.51 -9.83
CA GLY A 130 49.45 -27.05 -9.66
C GLY A 130 48.25 -26.52 -8.87
N GLU A 131 48.28 -25.22 -8.60
CA GLU A 131 47.17 -24.49 -7.95
C GLU A 131 46.16 -24.03 -8.99
N LEU A 132 44.86 -24.02 -8.60
CA LEU A 132 43.82 -23.44 -9.43
C LEU A 132 43.96 -21.91 -9.46
N LEU A 133 44.10 -21.39 -10.68
CA LEU A 133 44.23 -19.94 -10.91
C LEU A 133 42.87 -19.24 -10.91
N TRP A 134 42.89 -17.96 -10.58
CA TRP A 134 41.69 -17.15 -10.64
C TRP A 134 41.21 -16.97 -12.09
N PRO A 135 39.93 -17.29 -12.40
CA PRO A 135 39.47 -17.37 -13.79
C PRO A 135 39.23 -16.01 -14.44
N LEU A 136 39.17 -14.93 -13.67
CA LEU A 136 38.90 -13.56 -14.14
C LEU A 136 39.99 -12.58 -13.68
N PRO A 137 41.18 -12.62 -14.26
CA PRO A 137 42.29 -11.73 -13.89
C PRO A 137 41.88 -10.25 -13.94
N GLY A 138 42.12 -9.51 -12.87
CA GLY A 138 41.76 -8.10 -12.73
C GLY A 138 40.34 -7.86 -12.21
N HIS A 139 39.51 -8.89 -12.05
CA HIS A 139 38.14 -8.79 -11.53
C HIS A 139 37.98 -9.70 -10.31
N TYR A 140 38.06 -9.13 -9.12
CA TYR A 140 38.06 -9.86 -7.84
C TYR A 140 36.81 -9.60 -6.98
N ARG A 141 35.82 -8.87 -7.53
CA ARG A 141 34.60 -8.54 -6.80
C ARG A 141 33.65 -9.74 -6.81
N ILE A 142 33.51 -10.41 -5.67
CA ILE A 142 32.51 -11.46 -5.45
C ILE A 142 31.19 -10.75 -5.13
N THR A 143 30.12 -11.09 -5.86
CA THR A 143 28.76 -10.59 -5.65
C THR A 143 27.88 -11.57 -4.92
N SER A 144 28.22 -12.88 -4.97
CA SER A 144 27.58 -13.92 -4.19
C SER A 144 28.56 -15.06 -3.94
N GLU A 145 28.68 -15.49 -2.70
CA GLU A 145 29.55 -16.57 -2.27
C GLU A 145 28.91 -17.95 -2.47
N TYR A 146 29.72 -18.98 -2.55
CA TYR A 146 29.29 -20.37 -2.50
C TYR A 146 28.72 -20.73 -1.15
N GLY A 147 27.70 -21.57 -1.11
CA GLY A 147 27.13 -22.14 0.11
C GLY A 147 25.77 -21.56 0.50
N GLY A 148 25.40 -21.74 1.75
CA GLY A 148 24.08 -21.34 2.25
C GLY A 148 23.92 -19.83 2.38
N ARG A 149 22.86 -19.31 1.79
CA ARG A 149 22.51 -17.88 1.84
C ARG A 149 21.02 -17.67 1.98
N ILE A 150 20.63 -16.47 2.43
CA ILE A 150 19.23 -16.01 2.28
C ILE A 150 19.09 -15.48 0.86
N HIS A 151 18.15 -16.06 0.10
CA HIS A 151 17.91 -15.64 -1.28
C HIS A 151 17.46 -14.17 -1.33
N PRO A 152 18.10 -13.29 -2.13
CA PRO A 152 17.90 -11.84 -2.06
C PRO A 152 16.50 -11.37 -2.47
N ILE A 153 15.75 -12.20 -3.22
CA ILE A 153 14.40 -11.87 -3.69
C ILE A 153 13.34 -12.49 -2.78
N THR A 154 13.49 -13.77 -2.45
CA THR A 154 12.45 -14.53 -1.71
C THR A 154 12.60 -14.45 -0.20
N GLY A 155 13.79 -14.10 0.31
CA GLY A 155 14.11 -14.11 1.75
C GLY A 155 14.17 -15.51 2.37
N VAL A 156 14.13 -16.57 1.55
CA VAL A 156 14.19 -17.97 2.00
C VAL A 156 15.63 -18.45 1.98
N TRP A 157 15.96 -19.39 2.86
CA TRP A 157 17.27 -20.04 2.86
C TRP A 157 17.43 -20.87 1.58
N SER A 158 18.54 -20.65 0.85
CA SER A 158 18.92 -21.42 -0.33
C SER A 158 20.41 -21.69 -0.35
N THR A 159 20.85 -22.69 -1.14
CA THR A 159 22.25 -23.02 -1.34
C THR A 159 22.71 -22.55 -2.70
N HIS A 160 23.77 -21.75 -2.74
CA HIS A 160 24.41 -21.33 -3.98
C HIS A 160 25.53 -22.32 -4.37
N GLY A 161 25.36 -22.97 -5.51
CA GLY A 161 26.31 -24.01 -6.00
C GLY A 161 27.60 -23.47 -6.61
N GLY A 162 27.83 -22.16 -6.61
CA GLY A 162 29.03 -21.53 -7.19
C GLY A 162 29.37 -20.20 -6.53
N THR A 163 30.39 -19.52 -7.05
CA THR A 163 30.77 -18.16 -6.67
C THR A 163 30.51 -17.22 -7.83
N ASP A 164 29.71 -16.16 -7.57
CA ASP A 164 29.45 -15.15 -8.60
C ASP A 164 30.50 -14.04 -8.55
N ILE A 165 31.17 -13.80 -9.66
CA ILE A 165 32.24 -12.81 -9.82
C ILE A 165 31.74 -11.74 -10.81
N ALA A 166 31.73 -10.47 -10.38
CA ALA A 166 31.31 -9.36 -11.24
C ALA A 166 32.44 -8.94 -12.19
N ALA A 167 32.13 -8.94 -13.48
CA ALA A 167 32.99 -8.43 -14.53
C ALA A 167 32.20 -7.72 -15.62
N PRO A 168 32.76 -6.78 -16.41
CA PRO A 168 32.11 -6.19 -17.56
C PRO A 168 31.72 -7.26 -18.60
N TYR A 169 30.64 -7.01 -19.34
CA TYR A 169 30.20 -7.88 -20.41
C TYR A 169 31.31 -8.08 -21.46
N GLY A 170 31.56 -9.33 -21.85
CA GLY A 170 32.61 -9.67 -22.82
C GLY A 170 34.01 -9.83 -22.22
N THR A 171 34.17 -9.75 -20.89
CA THR A 171 35.44 -10.09 -20.23
C THR A 171 35.78 -11.56 -20.48
N ASN A 172 37.05 -11.83 -20.84
CA ASN A 172 37.52 -13.19 -21.05
C ASN A 172 37.57 -13.97 -19.73
N ILE A 173 36.99 -15.17 -19.74
CA ILE A 173 37.07 -16.14 -18.64
C ILE A 173 38.16 -17.16 -19.05
N LEU A 174 39.14 -17.38 -18.18
CA LEU A 174 40.23 -18.33 -18.40
C LEU A 174 39.94 -19.62 -17.61
N SER A 175 40.41 -20.74 -18.13
CA SER A 175 40.46 -21.99 -17.35
C SER A 175 41.33 -21.80 -16.11
N SER A 176 40.88 -22.32 -14.98
CA SER A 176 41.63 -22.22 -13.72
C SER A 176 42.86 -23.10 -13.68
N ASN A 177 42.97 -24.10 -14.56
CA ASN A 177 44.16 -24.96 -14.77
C ASN A 177 44.10 -25.61 -16.16
N ASP A 178 45.15 -26.29 -16.52
CA ASP A 178 45.19 -27.17 -17.67
C ASP A 178 44.15 -28.29 -17.52
N GLY A 179 43.57 -28.72 -18.65
CA GLY A 179 42.50 -29.73 -18.60
C GLY A 179 41.86 -29.94 -19.98
N VAL A 180 40.84 -30.78 -19.99
CA VAL A 180 40.06 -31.11 -21.19
C VAL A 180 38.67 -30.58 -21.04
N VAL A 181 38.12 -29.89 -22.06
CA VAL A 181 36.72 -29.47 -22.08
C VAL A 181 35.85 -30.71 -22.24
N ILE A 182 35.13 -31.08 -21.21
CA ILE A 182 34.22 -32.25 -21.23
C ILE A 182 32.80 -31.86 -21.62
N TYR A 183 32.46 -30.56 -21.54
CA TYR A 183 31.18 -30.03 -22.01
C TYR A 183 31.31 -28.57 -22.43
N ALA A 184 30.66 -28.19 -23.54
CA ALA A 184 30.53 -26.81 -23.99
C ALA A 184 29.17 -26.62 -24.67
N GLY A 185 28.22 -25.91 -24.02
CA GLY A 185 26.89 -25.79 -24.54
C GLY A 185 26.02 -24.76 -23.77
N TYR A 186 24.72 -24.90 -23.93
CA TYR A 186 23.72 -24.02 -23.31
C TYR A 186 22.85 -24.81 -22.35
N HIS A 187 22.59 -24.22 -21.19
CA HIS A 187 21.59 -24.67 -20.26
C HIS A 187 20.76 -23.48 -19.79
N TYR A 188 19.46 -23.64 -19.60
CA TYR A 188 18.57 -22.51 -19.27
C TYR A 188 18.94 -21.82 -17.93
N SER A 189 19.52 -22.54 -16.95
CA SER A 189 19.95 -21.99 -15.66
C SER A 189 21.37 -21.38 -15.74
N TYR A 190 22.31 -22.04 -16.39
CA TYR A 190 23.72 -21.61 -16.50
C TYR A 190 24.00 -20.73 -17.72
N GLY A 191 23.01 -20.53 -18.60
CA GLY A 191 23.25 -19.88 -19.88
C GLY A 191 24.26 -20.69 -20.75
N ASN A 192 25.10 -20.01 -21.52
CA ASN A 192 26.24 -20.66 -22.14
C ASN A 192 27.29 -21.00 -21.07
N TYR A 193 27.74 -22.25 -21.04
CA TYR A 193 28.67 -22.68 -20.02
C TYR A 193 29.69 -23.72 -20.58
N ILE A 194 30.80 -23.82 -19.89
CA ILE A 194 31.87 -24.77 -20.19
C ILE A 194 32.23 -25.54 -18.91
N ILE A 195 32.51 -26.82 -19.04
CA ILE A 195 33.09 -27.66 -17.99
C ILE A 195 34.44 -28.14 -18.42
N VAL A 196 35.47 -27.95 -17.60
CA VAL A 196 36.85 -28.41 -17.82
C VAL A 196 37.16 -29.44 -16.75
N ASP A 197 37.53 -30.65 -17.18
CA ASP A 197 38.09 -31.72 -16.34
C ASP A 197 39.61 -31.53 -16.25
N HIS A 198 40.15 -31.36 -15.05
CA HIS A 198 41.55 -31.18 -14.74
C HIS A 198 42.24 -32.50 -14.33
N GLY A 199 41.48 -33.60 -14.35
CA GLY A 199 41.95 -34.91 -13.84
C GLY A 199 41.84 -35.00 -12.29
N GLY A 200 42.14 -36.18 -11.76
CA GLY A 200 42.09 -36.44 -10.31
C GLY A 200 40.73 -36.21 -9.65
N GLY A 201 39.64 -36.18 -10.42
CA GLY A 201 38.29 -35.88 -9.92
C GLY A 201 38.01 -34.40 -9.69
N ILE A 202 38.86 -33.52 -10.25
CA ILE A 202 38.67 -32.05 -10.14
C ILE A 202 38.16 -31.50 -11.47
N ALA A 203 37.03 -30.84 -11.46
CA ALA A 203 36.50 -30.11 -12.60
C ALA A 203 36.10 -28.69 -12.21
N THR A 204 36.11 -27.77 -13.18
CA THR A 204 35.60 -26.42 -13.02
C THR A 204 34.48 -26.14 -14.03
N LEU A 205 33.46 -25.41 -13.60
CA LEU A 205 32.31 -24.97 -14.41
C LEU A 205 32.32 -23.45 -14.52
N TYR A 206 32.21 -22.92 -15.73
CA TYR A 206 32.15 -21.49 -16.05
C TYR A 206 30.82 -21.20 -16.71
N ALA A 207 29.95 -20.49 -16.00
CA ALA A 207 28.58 -20.19 -16.41
C ALA A 207 28.39 -18.74 -16.87
N HIS A 208 27.23 -18.49 -17.46
CA HIS A 208 26.77 -17.15 -17.92
C HIS A 208 27.69 -16.50 -18.93
N CYS A 209 28.36 -17.32 -19.75
CA CYS A 209 29.24 -16.83 -20.80
C CYS A 209 28.46 -16.15 -21.92
N SER A 210 28.94 -15.00 -22.39
CA SER A 210 28.33 -14.31 -23.54
C SER A 210 28.57 -15.08 -24.85
N LYS A 211 29.70 -15.82 -24.93
CA LYS A 211 30.09 -16.64 -26.07
C LYS A 211 31.05 -17.73 -25.60
N LEU A 212 30.92 -18.94 -26.14
CA LEU A 212 31.90 -20.02 -25.95
C LEU A 212 33.02 -19.90 -26.98
N LEU A 213 34.26 -19.91 -26.49
CA LEU A 213 35.47 -19.79 -27.32
C LEU A 213 36.23 -21.13 -27.44
N ALA A 214 35.86 -22.12 -26.64
CA ALA A 214 36.38 -23.48 -26.65
C ALA A 214 35.26 -24.48 -26.94
N SER A 215 35.61 -25.65 -27.42
CA SER A 215 34.74 -26.77 -27.73
C SER A 215 35.21 -28.03 -27.00
N GLU A 216 34.34 -29.05 -26.94
CA GLU A 216 34.68 -30.36 -26.38
C GLU A 216 35.89 -31.01 -27.06
N GLY A 217 36.79 -31.61 -26.26
CA GLY A 217 37.97 -32.33 -26.70
C GLY A 217 39.30 -31.69 -26.32
#